data_28c314e43b5615c1eaa3f012875c3510
#
_entry.id   28c314e43b5615c1eaa3f012875c3510
#
_cell.length_a   1.000
_cell.length_b   1.000
_cell.length_c   1.000
_cell.angle_alpha   90.00
_cell.angle_beta   90.00
_cell.angle_gamma   90.00
#
_symmetry.space_group_name_H-M   'P 1'
#
loop_
_entity.id
_entity.type
_entity.pdbx_description
1 polymer ?
#
loop_
_entity_poly.entity_id
_entity_poly.type
_entity_poly.pdbx_seq_one_letter_code
_entity_poly.pdbx_strand_id
1 'polypeptide(L)'
;MAQRMGLYLQDKHDIKYELQIAQYAEEKGFSEIWQADTRLARDCIVMMSALLTHTTRIKIGSGVLPIYTRNPAVIAASWSTMWELAGLT
;
A
#
# COMPACT_ATOMS: atom_id res chain seq x y z
N MET A 1 15.13 -12.26 -18.33
CA MET A 1 14.08 -12.26 -17.32
C MET A 1 14.25 -11.06 -16.40
N ALA A 2 13.21 -10.28 -16.21
CA ALA A 2 13.29 -9.10 -15.38
C ALA A 2 13.39 -9.47 -13.91
N GLN A 3 14.26 -8.80 -13.17
CA GLN A 3 14.32 -8.96 -11.73
C GLN A 3 13.09 -8.37 -11.08
N ARG A 4 12.60 -9.05 -10.05
CA ARG A 4 11.49 -8.54 -9.26
C ARG A 4 12.04 -7.56 -8.24
N MET A 5 11.52 -6.33 -8.25
CA MET A 5 11.92 -5.29 -7.32
C MET A 5 10.73 -4.79 -6.54
N GLY A 6 10.90 -4.66 -5.24
CA GLY A 6 9.88 -4.12 -4.35
C GLY A 6 10.37 -2.85 -3.68
N LEU A 7 9.43 -1.99 -3.36
CA LEU A 7 9.68 -0.76 -2.61
C LEU A 7 9.03 -0.88 -1.25
N TYR A 8 9.76 -0.57 -0.18
CA TYR A 8 9.21 -0.57 1.17
C TYR A 8 9.06 0.87 1.63
N LEU A 9 7.81 1.29 1.88
CA LEU A 9 7.50 2.63 2.33
C LEU A 9 7.31 2.65 3.83
N GLN A 10 8.10 3.45 4.50
CA GLN A 10 7.95 3.76 5.92
C GLN A 10 7.40 5.18 6.05
N ASP A 11 6.71 5.44 7.15
CA ASP A 11 6.02 6.72 7.34
C ASP A 11 6.98 7.82 7.83
N LYS A 12 7.99 8.13 7.02
CA LYS A 12 9.02 9.11 7.36
C LYS A 12 8.92 10.40 6.57
N HIS A 13 8.11 10.41 5.51
CA HIS A 13 8.01 11.54 4.60
C HIS A 13 6.58 12.02 4.49
N ASP A 14 6.42 13.19 3.90
CA ASP A 14 5.10 13.69 3.56
C ASP A 14 4.36 12.72 2.66
N ILE A 15 3.05 12.56 2.87
CA ILE A 15 2.23 11.60 2.12
C ILE A 15 2.27 11.88 0.63
N LYS A 16 2.16 13.15 0.24
CA LYS A 16 2.19 13.51 -1.19
C LYS A 16 3.50 13.11 -1.84
N TYR A 17 4.60 13.25 -1.10
CA TYR A 17 5.91 12.85 -1.60
C TYR A 17 5.99 11.32 -1.75
N GLU A 18 5.44 10.58 -0.79
CA GLU A 18 5.42 9.12 -0.87
C GLU A 18 4.57 8.63 -2.04
N LEU A 19 3.46 9.31 -2.32
CA LEU A 19 2.64 8.96 -3.49
C LEU A 19 3.41 9.21 -4.79
N GLN A 20 4.20 10.27 -4.86
CA GLN A 20 5.04 10.54 -6.02
C GLN A 20 6.11 9.48 -6.18
N ILE A 21 6.72 9.04 -5.08
CA ILE A 21 7.71 7.95 -5.11
C ILE A 21 7.06 6.67 -5.64
N ALA A 22 5.85 6.37 -5.21
CA ALA A 22 5.13 5.18 -5.65
C ALA A 22 4.87 5.21 -7.16
N GLN A 23 4.43 6.35 -7.66
CA GLN A 23 4.18 6.52 -9.10
C GLN A 23 5.49 6.40 -9.89
N TYR A 24 6.57 6.96 -9.37
CA TYR A 24 7.88 6.85 -9.99
C TYR A 24 8.36 5.40 -10.03
N ALA A 25 8.18 4.68 -8.92
CA ALA A 25 8.56 3.27 -8.85
C ALA A 25 7.78 2.43 -9.86
N GLU A 26 6.50 2.68 -10.00
CA GLU A 26 5.67 1.99 -10.98
C GLU A 26 6.16 2.27 -12.41
N GLU A 27 6.47 3.53 -12.70
CA GLU A 27 7.00 3.92 -13.99
C GLU A 27 8.33 3.23 -14.30
N LYS A 28 9.16 3.01 -13.29
CA LYS A 28 10.47 2.37 -13.44
C LYS A 28 10.42 0.85 -13.41
N GLY A 29 9.24 0.26 -13.36
CA GLY A 29 9.09 -1.19 -13.46
C GLY A 29 9.15 -1.96 -12.15
N PHE A 30 9.05 -1.28 -11.02
CA PHE A 30 8.93 -1.98 -9.74
C PHE A 30 7.65 -2.81 -9.74
N SER A 31 7.72 -4.00 -9.16
CA SER A 31 6.59 -4.93 -9.19
C SER A 31 5.65 -4.77 -8.01
N GLU A 32 6.14 -4.26 -6.89
CA GLU A 32 5.33 -4.20 -5.68
C GLU A 32 5.79 -3.10 -4.73
N ILE A 33 4.85 -2.62 -3.91
CA ILE A 33 5.10 -1.66 -2.84
C ILE A 33 4.57 -2.27 -1.55
N TRP A 34 5.36 -2.23 -0.49
CA TRP A 34 5.00 -2.70 0.84
C TRP A 34 4.89 -1.50 1.77
N GLN A 35 3.70 -1.28 2.32
CA GLN A 35 3.43 -0.14 3.20
C GLN A 35 3.53 -0.56 4.66
N ALA A 36 4.37 0.12 5.42
CA ALA A 36 4.50 -0.11 6.85
C ALA A 36 3.30 0.44 7.61
N ASP A 37 3.03 -0.14 8.79
CA ASP A 37 2.10 0.43 9.76
C ASP A 37 2.91 0.86 10.96
N THR A 38 2.93 2.16 11.26
CA THR A 38 3.75 2.73 12.31
C THR A 38 2.94 3.04 13.55
N ARG A 39 2.12 2.14 13.98
CA ARG A 39 1.36 2.17 15.24
C ARG A 39 0.86 3.56 15.61
N LEU A 40 -0.41 3.83 15.36
CA LEU A 40 -1.08 5.07 15.78
C LEU A 40 -0.48 6.35 15.22
N ALA A 41 0.60 6.27 14.44
CA ALA A 41 1.17 7.44 13.78
C ALA A 41 0.54 7.65 12.40
N ARG A 42 0.50 6.58 11.60
CA ARG A 42 -0.09 6.64 10.26
C ARG A 42 -0.74 5.30 9.94
N ASP A 43 -1.96 5.34 9.47
CA ASP A 43 -2.71 4.12 9.23
C ASP A 43 -2.32 3.45 7.92
N CYS A 44 -1.94 2.17 7.99
CA CYS A 44 -1.49 1.40 6.86
C CYS A 44 -2.58 1.24 5.79
N ILE A 45 -3.81 0.96 6.21
CA ILE A 45 -4.91 0.73 5.26
C ILE A 45 -5.27 1.99 4.50
N VAL A 46 -5.28 3.15 5.18
CA VAL A 46 -5.54 4.42 4.53
C VAL A 46 -4.44 4.72 3.50
N MET A 47 -3.18 4.48 3.87
CA MET A 47 -2.06 4.69 2.95
C MET A 47 -2.13 3.73 1.77
N MET A 48 -2.44 2.45 2.00
CA MET A 48 -2.59 1.49 0.92
C MET A 48 -3.71 1.91 -0.03
N SER A 49 -4.81 2.41 0.50
CA SER A 49 -5.92 2.91 -0.33
C SER A 49 -5.49 4.09 -1.19
N ALA A 50 -4.72 5.03 -0.62
CA ALA A 50 -4.19 6.15 -1.38
C ALA A 50 -3.24 5.67 -2.48
N LEU A 51 -2.37 4.71 -2.17
CA LEU A 51 -1.47 4.13 -3.17
C LEU A 51 -2.23 3.45 -4.30
N LEU A 52 -3.29 2.71 -3.96
CA LEU A 52 -4.11 2.03 -4.97
C LEU A 52 -4.79 3.01 -5.93
N THR A 53 -5.19 4.17 -5.44
CA THR A 53 -5.85 5.17 -6.29
C THR A 53 -4.87 6.01 -7.11
N HIS A 54 -3.58 5.98 -6.77
CA HIS A 54 -2.55 6.74 -7.46
C HIS A 54 -1.65 5.90 -8.36
N THR A 55 -1.88 4.59 -8.42
CA THR A 55 -1.12 3.67 -9.27
C THR A 55 -2.09 2.85 -10.11
N THR A 56 -1.58 2.16 -11.15
CA THR A 56 -2.44 1.45 -12.08
C THR A 56 -2.23 -0.07 -12.09
N ARG A 57 -1.01 -0.55 -11.86
CA ARG A 57 -0.73 -1.98 -11.99
C ARG A 57 0.15 -2.55 -10.90
N ILE A 58 0.90 -1.72 -10.18
CA ILE A 58 1.83 -2.20 -9.17
C ILE A 58 1.07 -2.82 -8.01
N LYS A 59 1.61 -3.89 -7.45
CA LYS A 59 0.96 -4.57 -6.32
C LYS A 59 1.26 -3.85 -5.02
N ILE A 60 0.24 -3.70 -4.19
CA ILE A 60 0.35 -3.01 -2.91
C ILE A 60 0.09 -4.01 -1.79
N GLY A 61 0.98 -4.07 -0.82
CA GLY A 61 0.84 -4.96 0.33
C GLY A 61 1.14 -4.27 1.64
N SER A 62 0.72 -4.87 2.74
CA SER A 62 1.04 -4.39 4.08
C SER A 62 2.31 -5.05 4.59
N GLY A 63 3.15 -4.28 5.21
CA GLY A 63 4.37 -4.86 5.70
C GLY A 63 4.87 -4.23 6.99
N VAL A 64 4.28 -4.48 8.13
CA VAL A 64 3.27 -5.48 8.54
C VAL A 64 2.05 -4.78 9.13
N LEU A 65 0.86 -5.36 8.99
CA LEU A 65 -0.34 -4.83 9.64
C LEU A 65 -0.54 -5.56 10.98
N PRO A 66 -0.51 -4.84 12.13
CA PRO A 66 -0.74 -5.48 13.42
C PRO A 66 -2.19 -5.95 13.55
N ILE A 67 -2.37 -7.22 13.91
CA ILE A 67 -3.71 -7.78 14.06
C ILE A 67 -4.40 -7.33 15.34
N TYR A 68 -3.64 -6.80 16.30
CA TYR A 68 -4.19 -6.40 17.60
C TYR A 68 -4.98 -5.10 17.54
N THR A 69 -4.77 -4.30 16.51
CA THR A 69 -5.43 -3.00 16.39
C THR A 69 -6.73 -3.08 15.61
N ARG A 70 -7.05 -4.24 15.03
CA ARG A 70 -8.22 -4.39 14.17
C ARG A 70 -8.87 -5.73 14.36
N ASN A 71 -10.20 -5.74 14.31
CA ASN A 71 -10.98 -6.96 14.30
C ASN A 71 -10.77 -7.67 12.96
N PRO A 72 -10.67 -9.01 12.94
CA PRO A 72 -10.52 -9.75 11.67
C PRO A 72 -11.60 -9.47 10.65
N ALA A 73 -12.84 -9.28 11.08
CA ALA A 73 -13.93 -8.94 10.15
C ALA A 73 -13.71 -7.57 9.52
N VAL A 74 -13.18 -6.61 10.28
CA VAL A 74 -12.85 -5.28 9.75
C VAL A 74 -11.69 -5.37 8.77
N ILE A 75 -10.68 -6.18 9.06
CA ILE A 75 -9.58 -6.40 8.14
C ILE A 75 -10.08 -6.97 6.81
N ALA A 76 -10.94 -7.98 6.88
CA ALA A 76 -11.50 -8.60 5.69
C ALA A 76 -12.31 -7.60 4.85
N ALA A 77 -13.13 -6.79 5.53
CA ALA A 77 -13.92 -5.76 4.87
C ALA A 77 -13.02 -4.71 4.21
N SER A 78 -11.93 -4.33 4.88
CA SER A 78 -10.98 -3.35 4.34
C SER A 78 -10.31 -3.89 3.07
N TRP A 79 -9.87 -5.15 3.10
CA TRP A 79 -9.25 -5.76 1.91
C TRP A 79 -10.23 -5.88 0.75
N SER A 80 -11.47 -6.26 1.05
CA SER A 80 -12.51 -6.33 0.03
C SER A 80 -12.75 -4.96 -0.61
N THR A 81 -12.79 -3.92 0.20
CA THR A 81 -12.98 -2.54 -0.29
C THR A 81 -11.79 -2.08 -1.12
N MET A 82 -10.57 -2.40 -0.68
CA MET A 82 -9.36 -2.06 -1.44
C MET A 82 -9.31 -2.80 -2.77
N TRP A 83 -9.75 -4.04 -2.79
CA TRP A 83 -9.83 -4.83 -4.02
C TRP A 83 -10.74 -4.13 -5.03
N GLU A 84 -11.89 -3.67 -4.57
CA GLU A 84 -12.83 -2.93 -5.41
C GLU A 84 -12.24 -1.60 -5.86
N LEU A 85 -11.55 -0.87 -4.95
CA LEU A 85 -10.87 0.38 -5.30
C LEU A 85 -9.84 0.18 -6.40
N ALA A 86 -9.17 -0.96 -6.40
CA ALA A 86 -8.16 -1.27 -7.42
C ALA A 86 -8.78 -1.72 -8.74
N GLY A 87 -10.11 -1.82 -8.82
CA GLY A 87 -10.78 -2.24 -10.03
C GLY A 87 -10.73 -3.75 -10.27
N LEU A 88 -10.42 -4.51 -9.25
CA LEU A 88 -10.30 -5.97 -9.33
C LEU A 88 -11.60 -6.61 -8.83
N THR A 89 -12.60 -6.66 -9.63
CA THR A 89 -13.89 -7.24 -9.23
C THR A 89 -14.14 -8.59 -9.85
#